data_2ed641c3d8763ef27fb8354cc2d9c43c
#
_entry.id   2ed641c3d8763ef27fb8354cc2d9c43c
#
_cell.length_a   1.000
_cell.length_b   1.000
_cell.length_c   1.000
_cell.angle_alpha   90.00
_cell.angle_beta   90.00
_cell.angle_gamma   90.00
#
_symmetry.space_group_name_H-M   'P 1'
#
loop_
_entity.id
_entity.type
_entity.pdbx_description
1 polymer ?
#
loop_
_entity_poly.entity_id
_entity_poly.type
_entity_poly.pdbx_seq_one_letter_code
_entity_poly.pdbx_strand_id
1 'polypeptide(L)'
;MYPSLILASGSPRRRELLTVAGINFQVRLPHADAETPPQAGESPRETVLRLAREKAANVALRTDEGIILAADTLAQCDGLPLGKPRDRAHAREILQTLRGREHTVVTAICLWRRPDDFVAVDAAESHLRMRMLRDEEIESYLDTGLWEGKAGAFGLQDRIDWIEVVNGSQSNVVGLPLELLAILLMNFHE
;
A
#
# COMPACT_ATOMS: atom_id res chain seq x y z
N MET A 1 -19.33 19.98 9.48
CA MET A 1 -18.69 18.86 10.24
C MET A 1 -18.13 17.91 9.18
N TYR A 2 -16.84 17.65 9.20
CA TYR A 2 -16.26 16.72 8.21
C TYR A 2 -16.86 15.32 8.42
N PRO A 3 -17.29 14.64 7.36
CA PRO A 3 -17.78 13.27 7.50
C PRO A 3 -16.69 12.37 8.11
N SER A 4 -17.07 11.42 8.95
CA SER A 4 -16.12 10.54 9.61
C SER A 4 -15.35 9.70 8.59
N LEU A 5 -14.01 9.70 8.68
CA LEU A 5 -13.17 8.84 7.84
C LEU A 5 -13.14 7.42 8.41
N ILE A 6 -13.37 6.43 7.56
CA ILE A 6 -13.36 5.01 7.91
C ILE A 6 -12.23 4.33 7.14
N LEU A 7 -11.19 3.91 7.83
CA LEU A 7 -10.07 3.19 7.23
C LEU A 7 -10.44 1.71 7.02
N ALA A 8 -10.59 1.31 5.77
CA ALA A 8 -10.84 -0.06 5.33
C ALA A 8 -9.53 -0.86 5.20
N SER A 9 -8.73 -0.92 6.27
CA SER A 9 -7.44 -1.61 6.25
C SER A 9 -7.00 -2.04 7.65
N GLY A 10 -6.45 -3.26 7.73
CA GLY A 10 -5.80 -3.78 8.94
C GLY A 10 -4.33 -3.36 9.09
N SER A 11 -3.75 -2.65 8.12
CA SER A 11 -2.34 -2.28 8.12
C SER A 11 -1.99 -1.32 9.27
N PRO A 12 -1.08 -1.69 10.19
CA PRO A 12 -0.61 -0.78 11.24
C PRO A 12 0.04 0.47 10.67
N ARG A 13 0.78 0.33 9.56
CA ARG A 13 1.51 1.41 8.89
C ARG A 13 0.57 2.50 8.34
N ARG A 14 -0.56 2.11 7.75
CA ARG A 14 -1.57 3.06 7.27
C ARG A 14 -2.23 3.82 8.41
N ARG A 15 -2.49 3.14 9.53
CA ARG A 15 -3.00 3.79 10.75
C ARG A 15 -2.01 4.81 11.30
N GLU A 16 -0.72 4.44 11.36
CA GLU A 16 0.35 5.33 11.81
C GLU A 16 0.45 6.57 10.91
N LEU A 17 0.45 6.42 9.58
CA LEU A 17 0.50 7.55 8.64
C LEU A 17 -0.67 8.51 8.83
N LEU A 18 -1.91 8.02 8.99
CA LEU A 18 -3.08 8.87 9.26
C LEU A 18 -2.97 9.57 10.61
N THR A 19 -2.48 8.89 11.64
CA THR A 19 -2.28 9.46 12.97
C THR A 19 -1.26 10.59 12.94
N VAL A 20 -0.11 10.37 12.30
CA VAL A 20 0.95 11.38 12.14
C VAL A 20 0.46 12.58 11.32
N ALA A 21 -0.40 12.33 10.31
CA ALA A 21 -1.04 13.39 9.52
C ALA A 21 -2.14 14.16 10.28
N GLY A 22 -2.45 13.78 11.54
CA GLY A 22 -3.50 14.43 12.34
C GLY A 22 -4.93 14.15 11.85
N ILE A 23 -5.12 13.10 11.04
CA ILE A 23 -6.42 12.72 10.48
C ILE A 23 -7.12 11.77 11.46
N ASN A 24 -8.32 12.14 11.92
CA ASN A 24 -9.15 11.29 12.75
C ASN A 24 -9.87 10.25 11.88
N PHE A 25 -9.86 9.00 12.31
CA PHE A 25 -10.49 7.90 11.58
C PHE A 25 -10.98 6.79 12.52
N GLN A 26 -11.92 5.99 12.02
CA GLN A 26 -12.31 4.71 12.59
C GLN A 26 -11.78 3.58 11.72
N VAL A 27 -11.57 2.40 12.29
CA VAL A 27 -11.14 1.22 11.52
C VAL A 27 -12.33 0.27 11.32
N ARG A 28 -12.58 -0.10 10.06
CA ARG A 28 -13.54 -1.13 9.69
C ARG A 28 -12.92 -2.04 8.64
N LEU A 29 -12.58 -3.26 9.03
CA LEU A 29 -11.87 -4.18 8.14
C LEU A 29 -12.79 -4.68 7.02
N PRO A 30 -12.29 -4.79 5.77
CA PRO A 30 -12.96 -5.56 4.74
C PRO A 30 -13.01 -7.05 5.16
N HIS A 31 -13.97 -7.80 4.62
CA HIS A 31 -14.02 -9.24 4.81
C HIS A 31 -12.82 -9.91 4.13
N ALA A 32 -12.48 -11.13 4.54
CA ALA A 32 -11.31 -11.84 4.03
C ALA A 32 -11.42 -12.18 2.52
N ASP A 33 -12.62 -12.28 2.00
CA ASP A 33 -12.97 -12.54 0.60
C ASP A 33 -13.23 -11.27 -0.22
N ALA A 34 -12.92 -10.11 0.33
CA ALA A 34 -13.16 -8.83 -0.34
C ALA A 34 -12.29 -8.59 -1.58
N GLU A 35 -11.19 -9.32 -1.70
CA GLU A 35 -10.21 -9.16 -2.78
C GLU A 35 -10.29 -10.33 -3.75
N THR A 36 -10.50 -10.03 -5.04
CA THR A 36 -10.43 -11.06 -6.09
C THR A 36 -8.98 -11.40 -6.45
N PRO A 37 -8.71 -12.63 -6.90
CA PRO A 37 -7.37 -13.03 -7.34
C PRO A 37 -6.83 -12.13 -8.45
N PRO A 38 -5.49 -12.07 -8.64
CA PRO A 38 -4.87 -11.37 -9.78
C PRO A 38 -5.50 -11.81 -11.09
N GLN A 39 -5.76 -10.85 -11.98
CA GLN A 39 -6.34 -11.10 -13.30
C GLN A 39 -5.23 -11.14 -14.36
N ALA A 40 -5.38 -12.02 -15.34
CA ALA A 40 -4.39 -12.15 -16.40
C ALA A 40 -4.31 -10.85 -17.23
N GLY A 41 -3.09 -10.35 -17.43
CA GLY A 41 -2.84 -9.14 -18.23
C GLY A 41 -2.99 -7.82 -17.46
N GLU A 42 -3.40 -7.82 -16.20
CA GLU A 42 -3.41 -6.60 -15.39
C GLU A 42 -1.98 -6.09 -15.15
N SER A 43 -1.77 -4.81 -15.39
CA SER A 43 -0.59 -4.11 -14.90
C SER A 43 -0.62 -3.96 -13.37
N PRO A 44 0.53 -3.75 -12.71
CA PRO A 44 0.58 -3.48 -11.27
C PRO A 44 -0.33 -2.32 -10.84
N ARG A 45 -0.41 -1.26 -11.65
CA ARG A 45 -1.29 -0.11 -11.39
C ARG A 45 -2.77 -0.50 -11.45
N GLU A 46 -3.20 -1.23 -12.46
CA GLU A 46 -4.58 -1.69 -12.59
C GLU A 46 -4.97 -2.62 -11.44
N THR A 47 -4.07 -3.51 -11.06
CA THR A 47 -4.27 -4.42 -9.92
C THR A 47 -4.55 -3.66 -8.63
N VAL A 48 -3.70 -2.70 -8.26
CA VAL A 48 -3.88 -1.96 -6.99
C VAL A 48 -5.12 -1.06 -7.02
N LEU A 49 -5.47 -0.47 -8.16
CA LEU A 49 -6.69 0.32 -8.34
C LEU A 49 -7.94 -0.54 -8.10
N ARG A 50 -8.00 -1.72 -8.71
CA ARG A 50 -9.09 -2.67 -8.52
C ARG A 50 -9.19 -3.15 -7.07
N LEU A 51 -8.09 -3.60 -6.48
CA LEU A 51 -8.08 -4.13 -5.12
C LEU A 51 -8.45 -3.06 -4.08
N ALA A 52 -7.99 -1.83 -4.24
CA ALA A 52 -8.40 -0.72 -3.37
C ALA A 52 -9.90 -0.47 -3.46
N ARG A 53 -10.47 -0.48 -4.69
CA ARG A 53 -11.91 -0.31 -4.91
C ARG A 53 -12.73 -1.46 -4.32
N GLU A 54 -12.32 -2.71 -4.49
CA GLU A 54 -12.99 -3.89 -3.93
C GLU A 54 -13.06 -3.82 -2.40
N LYS A 55 -11.95 -3.46 -1.74
CA LYS A 55 -11.90 -3.24 -0.28
C LYS A 55 -12.86 -2.14 0.17
N ALA A 56 -12.87 -1.01 -0.55
CA ALA A 56 -13.78 0.09 -0.23
C ALA A 56 -15.24 -0.33 -0.39
N ALA A 57 -15.58 -0.96 -1.52
CA ALA A 57 -16.93 -1.45 -1.82
C ALA A 57 -17.44 -2.43 -0.73
N ASN A 58 -16.60 -3.39 -0.32
CA ASN A 58 -16.96 -4.35 0.72
C ASN A 58 -17.31 -3.66 2.05
N VAL A 59 -16.60 -2.61 2.44
CA VAL A 59 -16.90 -1.84 3.66
C VAL A 59 -18.11 -0.92 3.45
N ALA A 60 -18.30 -0.36 2.24
CA ALA A 60 -19.42 0.51 1.91
C ALA A 60 -20.78 -0.18 2.07
N LEU A 61 -20.89 -1.49 1.78
CA LEU A 61 -22.08 -2.31 1.99
C LEU A 61 -22.57 -2.34 3.44
N ARG A 62 -21.71 -2.00 4.41
CA ARG A 62 -21.96 -2.04 5.86
C ARG A 62 -21.78 -0.66 6.50
N THR A 63 -21.87 0.39 5.70
CA THR A 63 -21.65 1.77 6.12
C THR A 63 -22.80 2.63 5.62
N ASP A 64 -23.53 3.25 6.53
CA ASP A 64 -24.66 4.10 6.17
C ASP A 64 -24.20 5.52 5.83
N GLU A 65 -23.16 6.03 6.54
CA GLU A 65 -22.65 7.40 6.40
C GLU A 65 -21.15 7.47 6.65
N GLY A 66 -20.44 8.34 5.93
CA GLY A 66 -19.02 8.62 6.09
C GLY A 66 -18.22 8.41 4.80
N ILE A 67 -16.91 8.65 4.89
CA ILE A 67 -15.95 8.43 3.79
C ILE A 67 -15.11 7.20 4.12
N ILE A 68 -15.23 6.17 3.30
CA ILE A 68 -14.40 4.95 3.38
C ILE A 68 -13.10 5.21 2.63
N LEU A 69 -11.97 5.02 3.29
CA LEU A 69 -10.63 5.04 2.72
C LEU A 69 -10.09 3.61 2.66
N ALA A 70 -9.91 3.10 1.46
CA ALA A 70 -9.18 1.85 1.22
C ALA A 70 -7.91 2.12 0.43
N ALA A 71 -6.92 1.26 0.58
CA ALA A 71 -5.69 1.33 -0.20
C ALA A 71 -5.15 -0.07 -0.48
N ASP A 72 -4.44 -0.18 -1.60
CA ASP A 72 -3.66 -1.37 -1.93
C ASP A 72 -2.27 -0.98 -2.42
N THR A 73 -1.26 -1.83 -2.16
CA THR A 73 0.14 -1.53 -2.44
C THR A 73 0.82 -2.74 -3.04
N LEU A 74 1.54 -2.52 -4.13
CA LEU A 74 2.30 -3.53 -4.83
C LEU A 74 3.69 -2.99 -5.21
N ALA A 75 4.73 -3.79 -4.97
CA ALA A 75 6.06 -3.53 -5.50
C ALA A 75 6.25 -4.27 -6.82
N GLN A 76 7.06 -3.73 -7.72
CA GLN A 76 7.44 -4.37 -8.98
C GLN A 76 8.92 -4.12 -9.29
N CYS A 77 9.56 -5.10 -9.92
CA CYS A 77 10.91 -4.97 -10.46
C CYS A 77 10.91 -5.57 -11.87
N ASP A 78 11.44 -4.83 -12.85
CA ASP A 78 11.47 -5.22 -14.27
C ASP A 78 10.09 -5.66 -14.82
N GLY A 79 9.03 -4.98 -14.37
CA GLY A 79 7.63 -5.29 -14.76
C GLY A 79 7.02 -6.51 -14.06
N LEU A 80 7.78 -7.20 -13.21
CA LEU A 80 7.28 -8.34 -12.44
C LEU A 80 6.76 -7.88 -11.08
N PRO A 81 5.51 -8.22 -10.72
CA PRO A 81 4.95 -7.86 -9.42
C PRO A 81 5.63 -8.64 -8.29
N LEU A 82 6.03 -7.92 -7.25
CA LEU A 82 6.59 -8.48 -6.03
C LEU A 82 5.59 -8.29 -4.89
N GLY A 83 4.81 -9.32 -4.64
CA GLY A 83 3.81 -9.33 -3.56
C GLY A 83 4.44 -9.45 -2.18
N LYS A 84 3.58 -9.77 -1.19
CA LYS A 84 4.04 -10.15 0.14
C LYS A 84 4.70 -11.52 0.09
N PRO A 85 5.84 -11.72 0.76
CA PRO A 85 6.48 -13.03 0.82
C PRO A 85 5.58 -14.05 1.53
N ARG A 86 5.58 -15.28 1.03
CA ARG A 86 4.83 -16.40 1.63
C ARG A 86 5.54 -17.00 2.83
N ASP A 87 6.88 -16.99 2.77
CA ASP A 87 7.78 -17.59 3.73
C ASP A 87 9.17 -16.93 3.64
N ARG A 88 10.09 -17.35 4.50
CA ARG A 88 11.47 -16.84 4.55
C ARG A 88 12.25 -17.06 3.25
N ALA A 89 12.05 -18.20 2.58
CA ALA A 89 12.73 -18.52 1.32
C ALA A 89 12.27 -17.57 0.21
N HIS A 90 10.96 -17.36 0.08
CA HIS A 90 10.39 -16.41 -0.88
C HIS A 90 10.80 -14.95 -0.55
N ALA A 91 10.91 -14.58 0.72
CA ALA A 91 11.43 -13.25 1.10
C ALA A 91 12.89 -13.07 0.63
N ARG A 92 13.74 -14.11 0.77
CA ARG A 92 15.11 -14.11 0.25
C ARG A 92 15.14 -13.90 -1.26
N GLU A 93 14.35 -14.65 -2.02
CA GLU A 93 14.25 -14.53 -3.49
C GLU A 93 13.88 -13.12 -3.92
N ILE A 94 12.90 -12.51 -3.24
CA ILE A 94 12.48 -11.13 -3.49
C ILE A 94 13.64 -10.15 -3.22
N LEU A 95 14.31 -10.24 -2.08
CA LEU A 95 15.43 -9.37 -1.73
C LEU A 95 16.63 -9.54 -2.69
N GLN A 96 16.90 -10.78 -3.13
CA GLN A 96 17.93 -11.05 -4.14
C GLN A 96 17.55 -10.46 -5.52
N THR A 97 16.27 -10.44 -5.84
CA THR A 97 15.78 -9.79 -7.06
C THR A 97 15.94 -8.27 -6.99
N LEU A 98 15.70 -7.66 -5.84
CA LEU A 98 15.76 -6.20 -5.65
C LEU A 98 17.18 -5.67 -5.48
N ARG A 99 18.13 -6.46 -4.96
CA ARG A 99 19.48 -6.00 -4.63
C ARG A 99 20.20 -5.40 -5.85
N GLY A 100 20.75 -4.20 -5.68
CA GLY A 100 21.47 -3.49 -6.73
C GLY A 100 20.60 -2.97 -7.87
N ARG A 101 19.26 -3.00 -7.73
CA ARG A 101 18.33 -2.63 -8.80
C ARG A 101 17.44 -1.47 -8.43
N GLU A 102 16.94 -0.82 -9.46
CA GLU A 102 15.79 0.07 -9.35
C GLU A 102 14.50 -0.75 -9.40
N HIS A 103 13.52 -0.29 -8.65
CA HIS A 103 12.21 -0.89 -8.60
C HIS A 103 11.15 0.15 -8.26
N THR A 104 9.90 -0.21 -8.39
CA THR A 104 8.78 0.71 -8.23
C THR A 104 7.81 0.18 -7.19
N VAL A 105 7.24 1.09 -6.39
CA VAL A 105 6.10 0.81 -5.52
C VAL A 105 4.92 1.66 -5.97
N VAL A 106 3.81 0.98 -6.23
CA VAL A 106 2.53 1.60 -6.60
C VAL A 106 1.55 1.40 -5.46
N THR A 107 0.92 2.48 -5.00
CA THR A 107 -0.17 2.41 -4.03
C THR A 107 -1.39 3.13 -4.57
N ALA A 108 -2.52 2.43 -4.65
CA ALA A 108 -3.81 3.02 -4.94
C ALA A 108 -4.55 3.42 -3.66
N ILE A 109 -5.31 4.50 -3.77
CA ILE A 109 -6.31 4.93 -2.80
C ILE A 109 -7.67 4.90 -3.47
N CYS A 110 -8.66 4.37 -2.76
CA CYS A 110 -10.06 4.52 -3.08
C CYS A 110 -10.76 5.24 -1.93
N LEU A 111 -11.41 6.35 -2.24
CA LEU A 111 -12.37 7.03 -1.36
C LEU A 111 -13.78 6.71 -1.84
N TRP A 112 -14.63 6.26 -0.93
CA TRP A 112 -16.05 5.96 -1.18
C TRP A 112 -16.92 6.67 -0.16
N ARG A 113 -17.74 7.63 -0.62
CA ARG A 113 -18.64 8.39 0.25
C ARG A 113 -20.01 7.73 0.30
N ARG A 114 -20.55 7.64 1.53
CA ARG A 114 -21.91 7.21 1.78
C ARG A 114 -22.72 8.37 2.35
N PRO A 115 -24.01 8.51 2.01
CA PRO A 115 -24.88 7.53 1.33
C PRO A 115 -24.95 7.67 -0.21
N ASP A 116 -24.33 8.66 -0.81
CA ASP A 116 -24.50 8.99 -2.24
C ASP A 116 -23.66 8.15 -3.20
N ASP A 117 -22.81 7.25 -2.67
CA ASP A 117 -21.95 6.34 -3.42
C ASP A 117 -20.97 7.05 -4.39
N PHE A 118 -20.57 8.28 -4.04
CA PHE A 118 -19.51 8.95 -4.81
C PHE A 118 -18.17 8.27 -4.57
N VAL A 119 -17.47 7.90 -5.66
CA VAL A 119 -16.22 7.15 -5.62
C VAL A 119 -15.13 7.89 -6.37
N ALA A 120 -14.00 8.10 -5.72
CA ALA A 120 -12.76 8.53 -6.37
C ALA A 120 -11.67 7.48 -6.11
N VAL A 121 -10.95 7.10 -7.16
CA VAL A 121 -9.85 6.16 -7.08
C VAL A 121 -8.69 6.63 -7.95
N ASP A 122 -7.48 6.64 -7.39
CA ASP A 122 -6.25 6.91 -8.13
C ASP A 122 -5.06 6.24 -7.44
N ALA A 123 -3.89 6.22 -8.11
CA ALA A 123 -2.69 5.58 -7.63
C ALA A 123 -1.47 6.49 -7.77
N ALA A 124 -0.61 6.47 -6.76
CA ALA A 124 0.70 7.09 -6.77
C ALA A 124 1.79 6.04 -6.99
N GLU A 125 2.88 6.47 -7.59
CA GLU A 125 4.04 5.64 -7.89
C GLU A 125 5.30 6.26 -7.30
N SER A 126 6.20 5.43 -6.76
CA SER A 126 7.52 5.84 -6.28
C SER A 126 8.59 4.93 -6.84
N HIS A 127 9.65 5.55 -7.34
CA HIS A 127 10.83 4.85 -7.85
C HIS A 127 11.89 4.76 -6.76
N LEU A 128 12.39 3.57 -6.54
CA LEU A 128 13.34 3.26 -5.49
C LEU A 128 14.58 2.59 -6.10
N ARG A 129 15.69 2.75 -5.42
CA ARG A 129 16.94 2.03 -5.72
C ARG A 129 17.40 1.29 -4.48
N MET A 130 17.56 -0.03 -4.58
CA MET A 130 18.19 -0.82 -3.54
C MET A 130 19.69 -0.93 -3.84
N ARG A 131 20.55 -0.65 -2.83
CA ARG A 131 21.96 -0.86 -2.99
C ARG A 131 22.33 -2.34 -3.16
N MET A 132 23.55 -2.61 -3.60
CA MET A 132 24.08 -3.97 -3.61
C MET A 132 24.18 -4.47 -2.16
N LEU A 133 23.48 -5.56 -1.86
CA LEU A 133 23.48 -6.24 -0.57
C LEU A 133 24.36 -7.49 -0.63
N ARG A 134 25.04 -7.78 0.47
CA ARG A 134 25.73 -9.07 0.65
C ARG A 134 24.72 -10.11 1.14
N ASP A 135 25.01 -11.38 0.92
CA ASP A 135 24.13 -12.45 1.34
C ASP A 135 23.94 -12.48 2.87
N GLU A 136 25.02 -12.18 3.64
CA GLU A 136 24.96 -12.09 5.10
C GLU A 136 24.05 -10.97 5.60
N GLU A 137 23.94 -9.87 4.88
CA GLU A 137 23.04 -8.77 5.23
C GLU A 137 21.59 -9.19 5.01
N ILE A 138 21.29 -9.89 3.90
CA ILE A 138 19.98 -10.44 3.62
C ILE A 138 19.58 -11.44 4.71
N GLU A 139 20.46 -12.40 5.04
CA GLU A 139 20.17 -13.40 6.06
C GLU A 139 19.91 -12.76 7.43
N SER A 140 20.76 -11.80 7.86
CA SER A 140 20.58 -11.09 9.12
C SER A 140 19.25 -10.35 9.19
N TYR A 141 18.81 -9.75 8.06
CA TYR A 141 17.50 -9.09 7.99
C TYR A 141 16.36 -10.10 8.05
N LEU A 142 16.47 -11.22 7.35
CA LEU A 142 15.47 -12.28 7.36
C LEU A 142 15.27 -12.87 8.77
N ASP A 143 16.33 -12.94 9.57
CA ASP A 143 16.27 -13.44 10.96
C ASP A 143 15.48 -12.51 11.89
N THR A 144 15.31 -11.23 11.51
CA THR A 144 14.50 -10.28 12.30
C THR A 144 12.99 -10.51 12.17
N GLY A 145 12.53 -11.21 11.13
CA GLY A 145 11.10 -11.35 10.80
C GLY A 145 10.46 -10.06 10.27
N LEU A 146 11.19 -8.94 10.15
CA LEU A 146 10.63 -7.65 9.72
C LEU A 146 10.08 -7.64 8.29
N TRP A 147 10.44 -8.62 7.49
CA TRP A 147 9.96 -8.81 6.11
C TRP A 147 8.49 -9.26 6.02
N GLU A 148 7.94 -9.82 7.10
CA GLU A 148 6.60 -10.40 7.10
C GLU A 148 5.52 -9.35 6.80
N GLY A 149 4.59 -9.71 5.90
CA GLY A 149 3.45 -8.87 5.52
C GLY A 149 3.80 -7.61 4.72
N LYS A 150 5.04 -7.47 4.23
CA LYS A 150 5.50 -6.33 3.42
C LYS A 150 5.59 -6.71 1.95
N ALA A 151 4.96 -5.93 1.07
CA ALA A 151 5.18 -6.05 -0.37
C ALA A 151 6.66 -5.77 -0.68
N GLY A 152 7.28 -6.59 -1.52
CA GLY A 152 8.72 -6.50 -1.78
C GLY A 152 9.60 -6.99 -0.63
N ALA A 153 9.05 -7.64 0.40
CA ALA A 153 9.76 -8.19 1.57
C ALA A 153 10.57 -7.15 2.38
N PHE A 154 10.32 -5.84 2.19
CA PHE A 154 11.11 -4.77 2.82
C PHE A 154 10.23 -3.55 3.16
N GLY A 155 10.65 -2.74 4.16
CA GLY A 155 9.98 -1.51 4.53
C GLY A 155 10.95 -0.37 4.85
N LEU A 156 10.68 0.84 4.37
CA LEU A 156 11.50 2.03 4.66
C LEU A 156 11.65 2.30 6.16
N GLN A 157 10.61 1.98 6.96
CA GLN A 157 10.61 2.17 8.40
C GLN A 157 11.54 1.20 9.16
N ASP A 158 12.12 0.21 8.50
CA ASP A 158 13.05 -0.72 9.12
C ASP A 158 14.41 -0.06 9.45
N ARG A 159 14.60 1.21 9.07
CA ARG A 159 15.80 2.03 9.32
C ARG A 159 17.09 1.40 8.81
N ILE A 160 17.00 0.71 7.69
CA ILE A 160 18.14 0.11 7.02
C ILE A 160 18.47 1.01 5.81
N ASP A 161 19.73 1.45 5.67
CA ASP A 161 20.20 2.26 4.54
C ASP A 161 20.37 1.41 3.26
N TRP A 162 19.34 0.63 2.95
CA TRP A 162 19.31 -0.24 1.79
C TRP A 162 18.62 0.39 0.60
N ILE A 163 17.66 1.28 0.88
CA ILE A 163 16.78 1.84 -0.13
C ILE A 163 16.84 3.36 -0.13
N GLU A 164 17.02 3.91 -1.32
CA GLU A 164 16.85 5.32 -1.65
C GLU A 164 15.53 5.49 -2.41
N VAL A 165 14.71 6.47 -2.02
CA VAL A 165 13.57 6.93 -2.80
C VAL A 165 14.10 7.94 -3.82
N VAL A 166 14.21 7.51 -5.08
CA VAL A 166 14.74 8.34 -6.17
C VAL A 166 13.69 9.35 -6.64
N ASN A 167 12.42 8.95 -6.67
CA ASN A 167 11.29 9.80 -7.05
C ASN A 167 10.01 9.31 -6.37
N GLY A 168 9.06 10.21 -6.14
CA GLY A 168 7.80 9.92 -5.45
C GLY A 168 7.87 10.25 -3.97
N SER A 169 7.05 9.58 -3.15
CA SER A 169 6.95 9.88 -1.72
C SER A 169 7.18 8.66 -0.83
N GLN A 170 7.72 8.90 0.36
CA GLN A 170 7.89 7.86 1.37
C GLN A 170 6.54 7.32 1.86
N SER A 171 5.52 8.18 1.98
CA SER A 171 4.18 7.78 2.40
C SER A 171 3.56 6.78 1.42
N ASN A 172 3.81 6.95 0.11
CA ASN A 172 3.41 5.99 -0.92
C ASN A 172 4.10 4.63 -0.71
N VAL A 173 5.40 4.61 -0.48
CA VAL A 173 6.17 3.37 -0.28
C VAL A 173 5.73 2.62 0.98
N VAL A 174 5.39 3.35 2.04
CA VAL A 174 4.85 2.77 3.29
C VAL A 174 3.43 2.24 3.11
N GLY A 175 2.69 2.72 2.08
CA GLY A 175 1.42 2.14 1.65
C GLY A 175 0.19 3.02 1.81
N LEU A 176 0.39 4.35 1.98
CA LEU A 176 -0.68 5.34 1.93
C LEU A 176 -0.11 6.69 1.47
N PRO A 177 -0.18 7.03 0.18
CA PRO A 177 0.34 8.30 -0.35
C PRO A 177 -0.48 9.48 0.17
N LEU A 178 0.02 10.16 1.20
CA LEU A 178 -0.69 11.25 1.90
C LEU A 178 -0.94 12.44 0.97
N GLU A 179 -0.05 12.70 0.03
CA GLU A 179 -0.17 13.76 -0.96
C GLU A 179 -1.36 13.51 -1.90
N LEU A 180 -1.49 12.28 -2.40
CA LEU A 180 -2.64 11.86 -3.21
C LEU A 180 -3.92 11.86 -2.39
N LEU A 181 -3.86 11.40 -1.13
CA LEU A 181 -5.02 11.42 -0.23
C LEU A 181 -5.55 12.85 -0.03
N ALA A 182 -4.65 13.83 0.17
CA ALA A 182 -5.04 15.23 0.31
C ALA A 182 -5.74 15.76 -0.95
N ILE A 183 -5.21 15.45 -2.14
CA ILE A 183 -5.82 15.85 -3.42
C ILE A 183 -7.21 15.23 -3.57
N LEU A 184 -7.35 13.93 -3.30
CA LEU A 184 -8.63 13.24 -3.44
C LEU A 184 -9.65 13.78 -2.44
N LEU A 185 -9.26 14.05 -1.19
CA LEU A 185 -10.15 14.62 -0.17
C LEU A 185 -10.65 16.03 -0.53
N MET A 186 -9.82 16.87 -1.16
CA MET A 186 -10.27 18.18 -1.63
C MET A 186 -11.44 18.07 -2.62
N ASN A 187 -11.39 17.09 -3.53
CA ASN A 187 -12.46 16.85 -4.51
C ASN A 187 -13.74 16.24 -3.90
N PHE A 188 -13.69 15.78 -2.64
CA PHE A 188 -14.84 15.23 -1.92
C PHE A 188 -15.67 16.31 -1.20
N HIS A 189 -15.24 17.59 -1.26
CA HIS A 189 -15.92 18.69 -0.59
C HIS A 189 -16.80 19.51 -1.54
N GLU A 190 -16.78 19.22 -2.84
CA GLU A 190 -17.69 19.79 -3.83
C GLU A 190 -18.93 18.88 -4.03
#